data_983d30bd3b3cf7e52bd7bc22d28ba585
#
_entry.id   983d30bd3b3cf7e52bd7bc22d28ba585
#
_cell.length_a   1.000
_cell.length_b   1.000
_cell.length_c   1.000
_cell.angle_alpha   90.00
_cell.angle_beta   90.00
_cell.angle_gamma   90.00
#
_symmetry.space_group_name_H-M   'P 1'
#
loop_
_entity.id
_entity.type
_entity.pdbx_description
1 polymer ?
#
loop_
_entity_poly.entity_id
_entity_poly.type
_entity_poly.pdbx_seq_one_letter_code
_entity_poly.pdbx_strand_id
1 'polypeptide(L)' 'MANSLKTLRRFRNMTQEKLSAETGITARTIQNYESDISNLRKASYENLVALAKALNVSIDDIFLDDVSEFLKLPN' A
#
# COMPACT_ATOMS: atom_id res chain seq x y z
N MET A 1 3.99 0.51 14.61
CA MET A 1 4.80 0.14 13.45
C MET A 1 4.05 0.44 12.17
N ALA A 2 4.77 0.84 11.15
CA ALA A 2 4.16 1.04 9.83
C ALA A 2 3.74 -0.32 9.28
N ASN A 3 2.57 -0.38 8.65
CA ASN A 3 2.16 -1.60 7.97
C ASN A 3 2.83 -1.67 6.58
N SER A 4 2.64 -2.79 5.90
CA SER A 4 3.30 -3.02 4.61
C SER A 4 2.91 -1.99 3.55
N LEU A 5 1.70 -1.46 3.59
CA LEU A 5 1.27 -0.46 2.61
C LEU A 5 2.16 0.78 2.67
N LYS A 6 2.39 1.30 3.87
CA LYS A 6 3.25 2.48 4.04
C LYS A 6 4.66 2.18 3.57
N THR A 7 5.18 1.01 3.92
CA THR A 7 6.53 0.60 3.54
C THR A 7 6.67 0.50 2.02
N LEU A 8 5.71 -0.13 1.36
CA LEU A 8 5.74 -0.26 -0.10
C LEU A 8 5.61 1.10 -0.78
N ARG A 9 4.74 1.97 -0.26
CA ARG A 9 4.59 3.32 -0.81
C ARG A 9 5.92 4.07 -0.74
N ARG A 10 6.57 4.03 0.41
CA ARG A 10 7.86 4.72 0.60
C ARG A 10 8.95 4.09 -0.25
N PHE A 11 8.92 2.78 -0.43
CA PHE A 11 9.85 2.10 -1.31
C PHE A 11 9.73 2.60 -2.75
N ARG A 12 8.52 2.96 -3.18
CA ARG A 12 8.28 3.52 -4.50
C ARG A 12 8.47 5.03 -4.55
N ASN A 13 8.96 5.63 -3.47
CA ASN A 13 9.18 7.09 -3.39
C ASN A 13 7.92 7.92 -3.62
N MET A 14 6.80 7.43 -3.12
CA MET A 14 5.53 8.13 -3.25
C MET A 14 5.11 8.77 -1.93
N THR A 15 4.57 9.99 -2.02
CA THR A 15 3.84 10.58 -0.90
C THR A 15 2.43 10.00 -0.87
N GLN A 16 1.70 10.22 0.24
CA GLN A 16 0.30 9.83 0.30
C GLN A 16 -0.52 10.56 -0.78
N GLU A 17 -0.20 11.81 -1.04
CA GLU A 17 -0.85 12.60 -2.08
C GLU A 17 -0.62 12.02 -3.47
N LYS A 18 0.61 11.59 -3.74
CA LYS A 18 0.92 10.98 -5.04
C LYS A 18 0.16 9.67 -5.21
N LEU A 19 0.13 8.85 -4.17
CA LEU A 19 -0.61 7.59 -4.22
C LEU A 19 -2.11 7.86 -4.39
N SER A 20 -2.62 8.89 -3.74
CA SER A 20 -4.02 9.32 -3.90
C SER A 20 -4.30 9.68 -5.36
N ALA A 21 -3.43 10.46 -5.98
CA ALA A 21 -3.59 10.87 -7.38
C ALA A 21 -3.58 9.66 -8.32
N GLU A 22 -2.73 8.67 -8.03
CA GLU A 22 -2.60 7.50 -8.88
C GLU A 22 -3.78 6.53 -8.75
N THR A 23 -4.39 6.48 -7.57
CA THR A 23 -5.42 5.47 -7.29
C THR A 23 -6.84 6.01 -7.32
N GLY A 24 -7.00 7.33 -7.19
CA GLY A 24 -8.33 7.93 -7.00
C GLY A 24 -8.85 7.78 -5.57
N ILE A 25 -8.07 7.20 -4.66
CA ILE A 25 -8.43 7.07 -3.25
C ILE A 25 -7.95 8.33 -2.53
N THR A 26 -8.78 8.91 -1.66
CA THR A 26 -8.37 10.14 -0.97
C THR A 26 -7.16 9.88 -0.08
N ALA A 27 -6.34 10.91 0.11
CA ALA A 27 -5.16 10.81 0.97
C ALA A 27 -5.55 10.45 2.40
N ARG A 28 -6.70 10.95 2.87
CA ARG A 28 -7.20 10.61 4.21
C ARG A 28 -7.49 9.12 4.34
N THR A 29 -8.09 8.53 3.33
CA THR A 29 -8.37 7.08 3.34
C THR A 29 -7.07 6.29 3.32
N ILE A 30 -6.09 6.72 2.51
CA ILE A 30 -4.78 6.08 2.47
C ILE A 30 -4.13 6.16 3.86
N GLN A 31 -4.20 7.32 4.50
CA GLN A 31 -3.67 7.49 5.85
C GLN A 31 -4.33 6.53 6.84
N ASN A 32 -5.65 6.36 6.74
CA ASN A 32 -6.36 5.41 7.59
C ASN A 32 -5.89 3.98 7.34
N TYR A 33 -5.67 3.61 6.09
CA TYR A 33 -5.17 2.27 5.76
C TYR A 33 -3.78 2.05 6.33
N GLU A 34 -2.93 3.07 6.29
CA GLU A 34 -1.55 2.95 6.78
C GLU A 34 -1.46 2.97 8.30
N SER A 35 -2.44 3.58 8.97
CA SER A 35 -2.40 3.67 10.42
C SER A 35 -2.86 2.40 11.12
N ASP A 36 -3.70 1.60 10.46
CA ASP A 36 -4.25 0.39 11.08
C ASP A 36 -4.54 -0.64 10.00
N ILE A 37 -3.91 -1.80 10.11
CA ILE A 37 -4.09 -2.88 9.14
C ILE A 37 -5.55 -3.35 9.07
N SER A 38 -6.29 -3.22 10.16
CA SER A 38 -7.71 -3.62 10.15
C SER A 38 -8.53 -2.73 9.21
N ASN A 39 -8.16 -1.46 9.08
CA ASN A 39 -8.81 -0.57 8.11
C ASN A 39 -8.52 -1.03 6.68
N LEU A 40 -7.27 -1.42 6.43
CA LEU A 40 -6.87 -1.91 5.11
C LEU A 40 -7.60 -3.20 4.75
N ARG A 41 -7.78 -4.08 5.73
CA ARG A 41 -8.50 -5.35 5.51
C ARG A 41 -9.97 -5.14 5.15
N LYS A 42 -10.52 -4.01 5.53
CA LYS A 42 -11.92 -3.66 5.21
C LYS A 42 -12.04 -2.91 3.90
N ALA A 43 -10.93 -2.63 3.23
CA ALA A 43 -10.96 -1.89 1.97
C ALA A 43 -11.70 -2.69 0.91
N SER A 44 -12.35 -1.98 -0.01
CA SER A 44 -13.00 -2.62 -1.13
C SER A 44 -11.97 -3.30 -2.04
N TYR A 45 -12.41 -4.33 -2.75
CA TYR A 45 -11.53 -4.98 -3.72
C TYR A 45 -11.01 -3.99 -4.75
N GLU A 46 -11.87 -3.07 -5.20
CA GLU A 46 -11.48 -2.04 -6.17
C GLU A 46 -10.33 -1.19 -5.63
N ASN A 47 -10.41 -0.78 -4.36
CA ASN A 47 -9.35 0.01 -3.75
C ASN A 47 -8.07 -0.81 -3.63
N LEU A 48 -8.17 -2.07 -3.25
CA LEU A 48 -6.99 -2.94 -3.14
C LEU A 48 -6.32 -3.13 -4.49
N VAL A 49 -7.10 -3.32 -5.56
CA VAL A 49 -6.55 -3.46 -6.91
C VAL A 49 -5.86 -2.16 -7.33
N ALA A 50 -6.49 -1.01 -7.05
CA ALA A 50 -5.89 0.28 -7.41
C ALA A 50 -4.56 0.49 -6.69
N LEU A 51 -4.49 0.17 -5.41
CA LEU A 51 -3.25 0.28 -4.64
C LEU A 51 -2.17 -0.65 -5.20
N ALA A 52 -2.53 -1.90 -5.47
CA ALA A 52 -1.58 -2.87 -6.00
C ALA A 52 -1.01 -2.42 -7.34
N LYS A 53 -1.85 -1.90 -8.23
CA LYS A 53 -1.40 -1.40 -9.53
C LYS A 53 -0.48 -0.21 -9.39
N ALA A 54 -0.86 0.75 -8.54
CA ALA A 54 -0.06 1.96 -8.34
C ALA A 54 1.31 1.64 -7.75
N LEU A 55 1.37 0.64 -6.88
CA LEU A 55 2.61 0.23 -6.23
C LEU A 55 3.37 -0.84 -7.01
N ASN A 56 2.76 -1.35 -8.07
CA ASN A 56 3.33 -2.41 -8.92
C ASN A 56 3.66 -3.66 -8.11
N VAL A 57 2.69 -4.08 -7.31
CA VAL A 57 2.79 -5.28 -6.47
C VAL A 57 1.48 -6.06 -6.57
N SER A 58 1.44 -7.27 -6.00
CA SER A 58 0.20 -8.00 -5.89
C SER A 58 -0.56 -7.54 -4.64
N ILE A 59 -1.87 -7.86 -4.59
CA ILE A 59 -2.66 -7.57 -3.40
C ILE A 59 -2.08 -8.30 -2.19
N ASP A 60 -1.60 -9.53 -2.39
CA ASP A 60 -1.00 -10.30 -1.30
C ASP A 60 0.20 -9.58 -0.70
N ASP A 61 1.00 -8.90 -1.53
CA ASP A 61 2.17 -8.16 -1.05
C ASP A 61 1.76 -7.04 -0.09
N ILE A 62 0.60 -6.44 -0.32
CA ILE A 62 0.11 -5.34 0.54
C ILE A 62 -0.14 -5.84 1.96
N PHE A 63 -0.50 -7.11 2.10
CA PHE A 63 -0.85 -7.70 3.41
C PHE A 63 0.28 -8.50 4.05
N LEU A 64 1.52 -8.38 3.54
CA LEU A 64 2.65 -9.05 4.17
C LEU A 64 2.91 -8.45 5.55
N ASP A 65 3.16 -9.32 6.53
CA ASP A 65 3.56 -8.86 7.87
C ASP A 65 4.94 -8.23 7.82
N ASP A 66 5.80 -8.78 6.97
CA ASP A 66 7.17 -8.32 6.81
C ASP A 66 7.47 -8.26 5.32
N VAL A 67 7.70 -7.06 4.81
CA VAL A 67 7.98 -6.86 3.39
C VAL A 67 9.45 -7.07 3.04
N SER A 68 10.28 -7.48 4.00
CA SER A 68 11.71 -7.65 3.73
C SER A 68 11.97 -8.64 2.60
N GLU A 69 11.17 -9.69 2.48
CA GLU A 69 11.30 -10.64 1.38
C GLU A 69 11.07 -9.97 0.02
N PHE A 70 10.07 -9.09 -0.04
CA PHE A 70 9.80 -8.33 -1.25
C PHE A 70 10.96 -7.39 -1.58
N LEU A 71 11.49 -6.73 -0.56
CA LEU A 71 12.58 -5.75 -0.74
C LEU A 71 13.92 -6.39 -1.03
N LYS A 72 14.06 -7.70 -0.83
CA LYS A 72 15.26 -8.46 -1.15
C LYS A 72 15.22 -9.01 -2.56
N LEU A 73 14.60 -8.32 -3.47
CA LEU A 73 14.45 -8.81 -4.83
C LEU A 73 15.79 -9.24 -5.41
N PRO A 74 15.81 -10.37 -6.11
CA PRO A 74 17.04 -10.80 -6.78
C PRO A 74 17.44 -9.78 -7.83
N ASN A 75 18.70 -9.62 -7.94
CA ASN A 75 19.26 -8.68 -8.91
C ASN A 75 19.42 -9.34 -10.26
#